data_c45b4ad9716d8538f81af1761e5c7cc2
#
_entry.id   c45b4ad9716d8538f81af1761e5c7cc2
#
_cell.length_a   1.000
_cell.length_b   1.000
_cell.length_c   1.000
_cell.angle_alpha   90.00
_cell.angle_beta   90.00
_cell.angle_gamma   90.00
#
_symmetry.space_group_name_H-M   'P 1'
#
loop_
_entity.id
_entity.type
_entity.pdbx_description
1 polymer ?
#
loop_
_entity_poly.entity_id
_entity_poly.type
_entity_poly.pdbx_seq_one_letter_code
_entity_poly.pdbx_strand_id
1 'polypeptide(L)'
;SSPRSGPSAAIAAGDDAFWFDAAALAADGPLRGLLADAAVAKQGHDLKRQDVAARALGVRLAGQAFDTMLAASLLEAGERNLGLVETAIRHGVPGVDAAAAAALEQPVDAAHAARHCGLVRELAARLPERLAAEGLAELCGTVELPLAAVLADMEFRGVRIDTPALAALSTEYAARLATLEGEIHALAGRSFAIASPLQLRAVLFDELGLPVVKRGKTGPSTDAEVLEQLAPLHPLPAKLLEHRRYAKLKSTYVDALPALVDPGTGRIHTSFNQTVTATGRLSSSDPNLQNIPIRTAEGRQIRAAFLPGEPGWRFVAADYSQIELRILAHLSGDAAMRSAFAAGEDIHARTAAAVCGVAAADVTPAMRRLAKAVNFGILYGQSAFGLAKALGIPQAEAAEFIAGYFQAFAGAAAFMDDVLDRCRRDGHVTTMLGRRRTIAGVRDRDRRRSATGVLTLTLPEREAVNTVVQGSAADLIKLAMLRVAARLRDAGHRAALVLQIHDELLLESPPAEVADVERLVTAEMR
;
A
#
# COMPACT_ATOMS: atom_id res chain seq x y z
N SER A 1 19.52 -29.28 9.54
CA SER A 1 19.61 -27.92 10.12
C SER A 1 21.04 -27.43 9.99
N SER A 2 21.33 -26.67 8.91
CA SER A 2 22.56 -25.88 8.78
C SER A 2 22.59 -24.81 9.88
N PRO A 3 23.73 -24.50 10.50
CA PRO A 3 23.84 -23.35 11.36
C PRO A 3 23.54 -22.09 10.49
N ARG A 4 22.51 -21.32 10.86
CA ARG A 4 22.26 -20.02 10.26
C ARG A 4 23.50 -19.19 10.53
N SER A 5 24.29 -18.90 9.50
CA SER A 5 25.37 -17.91 9.60
C SER A 5 24.73 -16.61 10.07
N GLY A 6 25.25 -16.02 11.15
CA GLY A 6 24.78 -14.73 11.65
C GLY A 6 24.87 -13.65 10.56
N PRO A 7 24.31 -12.46 10.80
CA PRO A 7 24.35 -11.37 9.83
C PRO A 7 25.81 -11.07 9.45
N SER A 8 26.04 -10.89 8.16
CA SER A 8 27.35 -10.58 7.60
C SER A 8 27.20 -9.42 6.61
N ALA A 9 28.25 -8.66 6.39
CA ALA A 9 28.26 -7.55 5.43
C ALA A 9 29.47 -7.66 4.50
N ALA A 10 29.24 -7.22 3.25
CA ALA A 10 30.33 -6.97 2.32
C ALA A 10 30.39 -5.49 2.01
N ILE A 11 31.58 -4.94 2.03
CA ILE A 11 31.86 -3.54 1.73
C ILE A 11 32.96 -3.51 0.68
N ALA A 12 32.76 -2.76 -0.39
CA ALA A 12 33.78 -2.51 -1.40
C ALA A 12 34.26 -1.05 -1.30
N ALA A 13 35.56 -0.86 -1.44
CA ALA A 13 36.21 0.45 -1.55
C ALA A 13 37.20 0.40 -2.74
N GLY A 14 36.90 1.12 -3.82
CA GLY A 14 37.62 0.97 -5.07
C GLY A 14 37.44 -0.45 -5.64
N ASP A 15 38.55 -1.12 -5.95
CA ASP A 15 38.55 -2.49 -6.47
C ASP A 15 38.62 -3.57 -5.39
N ASP A 16 38.83 -3.17 -4.11
CA ASP A 16 38.89 -4.09 -2.99
C ASP A 16 37.50 -4.35 -2.42
N ALA A 17 37.23 -5.60 -2.01
CA ALA A 17 36.03 -6.00 -1.33
C ALA A 17 36.37 -6.70 -0.01
N PHE A 18 35.73 -6.29 1.06
CA PHE A 18 35.94 -6.77 2.41
C PHE A 18 34.69 -7.49 2.90
N TRP A 19 34.90 -8.61 3.57
CA TRP A 19 33.84 -9.39 4.19
C TRP A 19 33.95 -9.28 5.72
N PHE A 20 32.81 -8.99 6.35
CA PHE A 20 32.71 -8.88 7.81
C PHE A 20 31.58 -9.78 8.32
N ASP A 21 31.86 -10.56 9.36
CA ASP A 21 30.80 -11.21 10.13
C ASP A 21 30.15 -10.24 11.14
N ALA A 22 29.09 -10.69 11.80
CA ALA A 22 28.36 -9.87 12.77
C ALA A 22 29.23 -9.46 13.95
N ALA A 23 30.16 -10.31 14.38
CA ALA A 23 31.05 -10.03 15.51
C ALA A 23 32.07 -8.93 15.16
N ALA A 24 32.63 -8.98 13.95
CA ALA A 24 33.52 -7.93 13.44
C ALA A 24 32.78 -6.61 13.29
N LEU A 25 31.55 -6.61 12.69
CA LEU A 25 30.72 -5.42 12.57
C LEU A 25 30.32 -4.81 13.91
N ALA A 26 30.11 -5.64 14.95
CA ALA A 26 29.77 -5.17 16.28
C ALA A 26 30.96 -4.62 17.05
N ALA A 27 32.17 -5.17 16.83
CA ALA A 27 33.37 -4.86 17.62
C ALA A 27 34.29 -3.81 16.99
N ASP A 28 34.31 -3.66 15.65
CA ASP A 28 35.22 -2.79 14.93
C ASP A 28 34.79 -1.33 14.97
N GLY A 29 35.45 -0.52 15.81
CA GLY A 29 35.13 0.91 15.96
C GLY A 29 35.36 1.73 14.70
N PRO A 30 36.48 1.62 13.97
CA PRO A 30 36.69 2.29 12.69
C PRO A 30 35.65 1.97 11.64
N LEU A 31 35.26 0.69 11.48
CA LEU A 31 34.21 0.27 10.54
C LEU A 31 32.84 0.87 10.90
N ARG A 32 32.48 0.84 12.19
CA ARG A 32 31.25 1.48 12.70
C ARG A 32 31.27 2.98 12.44
N GLY A 33 32.40 3.64 12.65
CA GLY A 33 32.61 5.05 12.32
C GLY A 33 32.37 5.33 10.83
N LEU A 34 32.97 4.51 9.96
CA LEU A 34 32.78 4.62 8.51
C LEU A 34 31.30 4.47 8.09
N LEU A 35 30.60 3.49 8.65
CA LEU A 35 29.17 3.27 8.35
C LEU A 35 28.29 4.41 8.84
N ALA A 36 28.61 5.01 9.98
CA ALA A 36 27.87 6.10 10.61
C ALA A 36 28.23 7.50 10.05
N ASP A 37 29.33 7.63 9.31
CA ASP A 37 29.79 8.91 8.78
C ASP A 37 28.95 9.31 7.57
N ALA A 38 28.21 10.41 7.69
CA ALA A 38 27.40 10.97 6.60
C ALA A 38 28.24 11.58 5.46
N ALA A 39 29.51 11.92 5.70
CA ALA A 39 30.41 12.46 4.67
C ALA A 39 30.94 11.35 3.72
N VAL A 40 30.87 10.10 4.14
CA VAL A 40 31.25 8.95 3.32
C VAL A 40 30.04 8.48 2.53
N ALA A 41 30.05 8.65 1.21
CA ALA A 41 28.98 8.22 0.32
C ALA A 41 28.89 6.68 0.26
N LYS A 42 27.70 6.12 0.52
CA LYS A 42 27.43 4.69 0.42
C LYS A 42 26.46 4.42 -0.72
N GLN A 43 26.78 3.43 -1.53
CA GLN A 43 25.91 2.90 -2.57
C GLN A 43 25.57 1.45 -2.22
N GLY A 44 24.33 1.03 -2.50
CA GLY A 44 23.90 -0.32 -2.16
C GLY A 44 22.71 -0.79 -2.98
N HIS A 45 22.23 -1.96 -2.65
CA HIS A 45 20.99 -2.54 -3.14
C HIS A 45 20.13 -2.87 -1.93
N ASP A 46 18.94 -2.25 -1.80
CA ASP A 46 18.09 -2.28 -0.60
C ASP A 46 18.82 -1.74 0.66
N LEU A 47 19.27 -0.49 0.57
CA LEU A 47 19.96 0.21 1.68
C LEU A 47 19.09 0.35 2.93
N LYS A 48 17.78 0.42 2.79
CA LYS A 48 16.85 0.43 3.91
C LYS A 48 17.00 -0.83 4.78
N ARG A 49 16.99 -2.01 4.15
CA ARG A 49 17.17 -3.29 4.86
C ARG A 49 18.54 -3.39 5.49
N GLN A 50 19.57 -2.86 4.82
CA GLN A 50 20.93 -2.80 5.35
C GLN A 50 21.03 -1.89 6.58
N ASP A 51 20.35 -0.72 6.57
CA ASP A 51 20.30 0.20 7.72
C ASP A 51 19.57 -0.45 8.91
N VAL A 52 18.43 -1.11 8.70
CA VAL A 52 17.72 -1.84 9.77
C VAL A 52 18.62 -2.94 10.38
N ALA A 53 19.32 -3.69 9.55
CA ALA A 53 20.27 -4.72 10.02
C ALA A 53 21.46 -4.12 10.78
N ALA A 54 22.02 -3.01 10.31
CA ALA A 54 23.12 -2.31 11.00
C ALA A 54 22.69 -1.76 12.36
N ARG A 55 21.48 -1.24 12.48
CA ARG A 55 20.92 -0.75 13.76
C ARG A 55 20.76 -1.85 14.80
N ALA A 56 20.43 -3.08 14.38
CA ALA A 56 20.42 -4.24 15.28
C ALA A 56 21.81 -4.51 15.89
N LEU A 57 22.87 -4.07 15.23
CA LEU A 57 24.25 -4.10 15.71
C LEU A 57 24.70 -2.79 16.40
N GLY A 58 23.77 -1.85 16.61
CA GLY A 58 24.02 -0.54 17.23
C GLY A 58 24.72 0.47 16.32
N VAL A 59 24.61 0.32 14.99
CA VAL A 59 25.17 1.25 14.00
C VAL A 59 24.05 1.80 13.13
N ARG A 60 23.98 3.12 12.96
CA ARG A 60 23.11 3.75 11.98
C ARG A 60 23.86 3.96 10.66
N LEU A 61 23.30 3.47 9.55
CA LEU A 61 23.89 3.70 8.24
C LEU A 61 23.59 5.14 7.78
N ALA A 62 24.62 5.95 7.66
CA ALA A 62 24.50 7.34 7.18
C ALA A 62 25.23 7.51 5.84
N GLY A 63 24.99 8.63 5.14
CA GLY A 63 25.62 8.90 3.83
C GLY A 63 25.12 8.01 2.71
N GLN A 64 23.87 7.54 2.75
CA GLN A 64 23.24 6.80 1.67
C GLN A 64 23.14 7.69 0.44
N ALA A 65 23.93 7.39 -0.60
CA ALA A 65 24.04 8.23 -1.80
C ALA A 65 23.28 7.65 -3.00
N PHE A 66 23.18 6.33 -3.10
CA PHE A 66 22.45 5.68 -4.20
C PHE A 66 22.02 4.26 -3.84
N ASP A 67 20.76 3.95 -4.13
CA ASP A 67 20.17 2.61 -3.97
C ASP A 67 19.74 2.05 -5.33
N THR A 68 20.41 0.98 -5.76
CA THR A 68 20.19 0.38 -7.09
C THR A 68 18.84 -0.32 -7.20
N MET A 69 18.25 -0.80 -6.09
CA MET A 69 16.89 -1.37 -6.10
C MET A 69 15.83 -0.28 -6.28
N LEU A 70 15.94 0.84 -5.56
CA LEU A 70 15.02 1.97 -5.71
C LEU A 70 15.12 2.58 -7.11
N ALA A 71 16.33 2.74 -7.64
CA ALA A 71 16.57 3.24 -8.99
C ALA A 71 15.91 2.33 -10.05
N ALA A 72 16.12 1.02 -9.96
CA ALA A 72 15.51 0.04 -10.86
C ALA A 72 13.98 0.05 -10.76
N SER A 73 13.42 0.15 -9.55
CA SER A 73 11.97 0.18 -9.33
C SER A 73 11.28 1.38 -9.98
N LEU A 74 11.96 2.51 -10.06
CA LEU A 74 11.44 3.70 -10.74
C LEU A 74 11.46 3.57 -12.26
N LEU A 75 12.52 2.95 -12.81
CA LEU A 75 12.64 2.67 -14.24
C LEU A 75 11.69 1.57 -14.71
N GLU A 76 11.34 0.64 -13.83
CA GLU A 76 10.58 -0.58 -14.14
C GLU A 76 9.35 -0.70 -13.23
N ALA A 77 8.52 0.35 -13.19
CA ALA A 77 7.36 0.43 -12.30
C ALA A 77 6.41 -0.77 -12.45
N GLY A 78 6.25 -1.55 -11.38
CA GLY A 78 5.42 -2.76 -11.34
C GLY A 78 6.20 -4.07 -11.53
N GLU A 79 7.52 -4.01 -11.79
CA GLU A 79 8.38 -5.19 -11.73
C GLU A 79 8.43 -5.72 -10.29
N ARG A 80 8.25 -7.03 -10.14
CA ARG A 80 8.18 -7.66 -8.82
C ARG A 80 9.49 -8.26 -8.36
N ASN A 81 10.32 -8.68 -9.32
CA ASN A 81 11.61 -9.27 -9.03
C ASN A 81 12.72 -8.24 -9.19
N LEU A 82 12.97 -7.49 -8.12
CA LEU A 82 14.02 -6.47 -8.05
C LEU A 82 15.26 -6.97 -7.29
N GLY A 83 15.48 -8.28 -7.22
CA GLY A 83 16.71 -8.85 -6.67
C GLY A 83 17.94 -8.31 -7.41
N LEU A 84 19.09 -8.25 -6.72
CA LEU A 84 20.32 -7.65 -7.26
C LEU A 84 20.74 -8.29 -8.58
N VAL A 85 20.74 -9.62 -8.63
CA VAL A 85 21.20 -10.38 -9.81
C VAL A 85 20.25 -10.19 -10.99
N GLU A 86 18.93 -10.30 -10.76
CA GLU A 86 17.91 -10.10 -11.78
C GLU A 86 17.92 -8.66 -12.31
N THR A 87 18.13 -7.71 -11.43
CA THR A 87 18.29 -6.30 -11.80
C THR A 87 19.52 -6.12 -12.67
N ALA A 88 20.66 -6.74 -12.31
CA ALA A 88 21.88 -6.67 -13.12
C ALA A 88 21.69 -7.28 -14.52
N ILE A 89 21.00 -8.41 -14.62
CA ILE A 89 20.67 -9.04 -15.92
C ILE A 89 19.82 -8.10 -16.78
N ARG A 90 18.71 -7.57 -16.24
CA ARG A 90 17.79 -6.68 -16.97
C ARG A 90 18.46 -5.39 -17.44
N HIS A 91 19.41 -4.88 -16.66
CA HIS A 91 20.16 -3.68 -16.99
C HIS A 91 21.46 -3.94 -17.77
N GLY A 92 21.65 -5.18 -18.24
CA GLY A 92 22.75 -5.54 -19.14
C GLY A 92 24.14 -5.41 -18.51
N VAL A 93 24.29 -5.77 -17.23
CA VAL A 93 25.61 -5.84 -16.58
C VAL A 93 26.40 -6.98 -17.22
N PRO A 94 27.63 -6.74 -17.74
CA PRO A 94 28.41 -7.76 -18.42
C PRO A 94 28.75 -8.94 -17.52
N GLY A 95 28.75 -10.16 -18.09
CA GLY A 95 29.13 -11.38 -17.38
C GLY A 95 28.08 -11.90 -16.42
N VAL A 96 26.85 -11.36 -16.45
CA VAL A 96 25.72 -11.82 -15.64
C VAL A 96 24.59 -12.25 -16.55
N ASP A 97 24.30 -13.55 -16.55
CA ASP A 97 23.19 -14.16 -17.26
C ASP A 97 22.41 -15.12 -16.34
N ALA A 98 21.40 -15.79 -16.84
CA ALA A 98 20.59 -16.72 -16.06
C ALA A 98 21.41 -17.90 -15.47
N ALA A 99 22.50 -18.30 -16.11
CA ALA A 99 23.39 -19.35 -15.59
C ALA A 99 24.28 -18.81 -14.46
N ALA A 100 24.77 -17.58 -14.60
CA ALA A 100 25.52 -16.88 -13.54
C ALA A 100 24.63 -16.58 -12.32
N ALA A 101 23.33 -16.30 -12.53
CA ALA A 101 22.36 -16.11 -11.45
C ALA A 101 22.31 -17.32 -10.51
N ALA A 102 22.18 -18.52 -11.06
CA ALA A 102 22.15 -19.75 -10.24
C ALA A 102 23.42 -19.95 -9.39
N ALA A 103 24.57 -19.53 -9.90
CA ALA A 103 25.85 -19.58 -9.15
C ALA A 103 25.94 -18.50 -8.07
N LEU A 104 25.25 -17.37 -8.21
CA LEU A 104 25.22 -16.27 -7.24
C LEU A 104 24.24 -16.51 -6.10
N GLU A 105 23.31 -17.44 -6.22
CA GLU A 105 22.40 -17.89 -5.15
C GLU A 105 23.02 -18.90 -4.18
N GLN A 106 24.28 -19.32 -4.40
CA GLN A 106 25.00 -20.26 -3.54
C GLN A 106 25.31 -19.64 -2.15
N PRO A 107 25.68 -20.47 -1.15
CA PRO A 107 25.96 -19.98 0.21
C PRO A 107 26.92 -18.80 0.23
N VAL A 108 26.63 -17.84 1.09
CA VAL A 108 27.37 -16.55 1.16
C VAL A 108 28.77 -16.78 1.70
N ASP A 109 29.77 -16.56 0.85
CA ASP A 109 31.18 -16.48 1.19
C ASP A 109 31.79 -15.15 0.73
N ALA A 110 33.05 -14.91 1.01
CA ALA A 110 33.74 -13.67 0.65
C ALA A 110 33.76 -13.43 -0.87
N ALA A 111 33.89 -14.49 -1.69
CA ALA A 111 33.90 -14.38 -3.15
C ALA A 111 32.51 -14.02 -3.69
N HIS A 112 31.45 -14.58 -3.12
CA HIS A 112 30.08 -14.22 -3.43
C HIS A 112 29.80 -12.76 -3.07
N ALA A 113 30.23 -12.34 -1.87
CA ALA A 113 30.08 -10.98 -1.40
C ALA A 113 30.82 -9.96 -2.29
N ALA A 114 32.03 -10.26 -2.72
CA ALA A 114 32.78 -9.42 -3.65
C ALA A 114 32.07 -9.28 -5.01
N ARG A 115 31.51 -10.37 -5.53
CA ARG A 115 30.71 -10.33 -6.76
C ARG A 115 29.47 -9.44 -6.62
N HIS A 116 28.75 -9.56 -5.49
CA HIS A 116 27.59 -8.70 -5.22
C HIS A 116 27.97 -7.22 -5.15
N CYS A 117 29.07 -6.87 -4.49
CA CYS A 117 29.60 -5.51 -4.49
C CYS A 117 29.93 -5.02 -5.90
N GLY A 118 30.52 -5.89 -6.75
CA GLY A 118 30.76 -5.60 -8.15
C GLY A 118 29.47 -5.30 -8.93
N LEU A 119 28.40 -6.08 -8.73
CA LEU A 119 27.10 -5.83 -9.37
C LEU A 119 26.50 -4.50 -8.92
N VAL A 120 26.56 -4.17 -7.63
CA VAL A 120 26.10 -2.88 -7.12
C VAL A 120 26.85 -1.73 -7.78
N ARG A 121 28.18 -1.82 -7.89
CA ARG A 121 29.03 -0.81 -8.53
C ARG A 121 28.67 -0.60 -10.00
N GLU A 122 28.52 -1.70 -10.76
CA GLU A 122 28.12 -1.65 -12.17
C GLU A 122 26.73 -1.02 -12.37
N LEU A 123 25.77 -1.39 -11.55
CA LEU A 123 24.43 -0.80 -11.59
C LEU A 123 24.46 0.68 -11.18
N ALA A 124 25.21 1.04 -10.15
CA ALA A 124 25.35 2.43 -9.69
C ALA A 124 26.06 3.33 -10.72
N ALA A 125 26.86 2.78 -11.61
CA ALA A 125 27.44 3.50 -12.75
C ALA A 125 26.45 3.73 -13.90
N ARG A 126 25.50 2.81 -14.11
CA ARG A 126 24.59 2.79 -15.29
C ARG A 126 23.24 3.45 -15.04
N LEU A 127 22.65 3.18 -13.85
CA LEU A 127 21.28 3.61 -13.56
C LEU A 127 21.08 5.12 -13.46
N PRO A 128 22.03 5.94 -12.95
CA PRO A 128 21.86 7.39 -12.88
C PRO A 128 21.61 8.06 -14.22
N GLU A 129 22.33 7.64 -15.27
CA GLU A 129 22.13 8.17 -16.64
C GLU A 129 20.72 7.84 -17.15
N ARG A 130 20.25 6.62 -16.93
CA ARG A 130 18.89 6.20 -17.32
C ARG A 130 17.82 6.97 -16.54
N LEU A 131 18.01 7.14 -15.22
CA LEU A 131 17.09 7.95 -14.41
C LEU A 131 17.02 9.40 -14.92
N ALA A 132 18.17 9.98 -15.28
CA ALA A 132 18.22 11.34 -15.82
C ALA A 132 17.52 11.43 -17.18
N ALA A 133 17.76 10.48 -18.09
CA ALA A 133 17.12 10.42 -19.40
C ALA A 133 15.59 10.27 -19.33
N GLU A 134 15.09 9.60 -18.30
CA GLU A 134 13.64 9.41 -18.06
C GLU A 134 13.02 10.46 -17.13
N GLY A 135 13.79 11.46 -16.67
CA GLY A 135 13.31 12.52 -15.75
C GLY A 135 13.01 12.04 -14.33
N LEU A 136 13.59 10.91 -13.90
CA LEU A 136 13.33 10.26 -12.61
C LEU A 136 14.41 10.54 -11.55
N ALA A 137 15.52 11.20 -11.92
CA ALA A 137 16.67 11.42 -11.04
C ALA A 137 16.29 12.26 -9.80
N GLU A 138 15.51 13.32 -9.97
CA GLU A 138 15.05 14.17 -8.88
C GLU A 138 14.16 13.38 -7.90
N LEU A 139 13.16 12.66 -8.41
CA LEU A 139 12.29 11.82 -7.59
C LEU A 139 13.07 10.75 -6.80
N CYS A 140 14.04 10.11 -7.45
CA CYS A 140 14.91 9.13 -6.81
C CYS A 140 15.72 9.75 -5.67
N GLY A 141 16.40 10.86 -5.93
CA GLY A 141 17.32 11.51 -4.99
C GLY A 141 16.63 12.31 -3.87
N THR A 142 15.48 12.94 -4.16
CA THR A 142 14.81 13.83 -3.20
C THR A 142 13.65 13.19 -2.44
N VAL A 143 13.09 12.10 -2.95
CA VAL A 143 11.95 11.41 -2.33
C VAL A 143 12.30 9.98 -1.93
N GLU A 144 12.60 9.09 -2.89
CA GLU A 144 12.68 7.66 -2.60
C GLU A 144 13.89 7.31 -1.72
N LEU A 145 15.05 7.81 -2.03
CA LEU A 145 16.26 7.51 -1.27
C LEU A 145 16.20 8.07 0.17
N PRO A 146 15.85 9.36 0.41
CA PRO A 146 15.69 9.87 1.76
C PRO A 146 14.58 9.16 2.56
N LEU A 147 13.51 8.73 1.88
CA LEU A 147 12.43 8.00 2.52
C LEU A 147 12.88 6.64 3.07
N ALA A 148 13.84 5.98 2.42
CA ALA A 148 14.38 4.72 2.92
C ALA A 148 14.90 4.82 4.36
N ALA A 149 15.56 5.92 4.71
CA ALA A 149 16.03 6.17 6.07
C ALA A 149 14.89 6.42 7.07
N VAL A 150 13.82 7.11 6.66
CA VAL A 150 12.62 7.31 7.51
C VAL A 150 11.91 5.98 7.74
N LEU A 151 11.75 5.17 6.70
CA LEU A 151 11.14 3.85 6.82
C LEU A 151 11.99 2.90 7.67
N ALA A 152 13.32 2.96 7.56
CA ALA A 152 14.23 2.20 8.44
C ALA A 152 14.06 2.59 9.92
N ASP A 153 13.87 3.90 10.21
CA ASP A 153 13.54 4.38 11.56
C ASP A 153 12.21 3.79 12.07
N MET A 154 11.18 3.77 11.22
CA MET A 154 9.86 3.22 11.56
C MET A 154 9.91 1.70 11.78
N GLU A 155 10.56 0.96 10.88
CA GLU A 155 10.73 -0.49 10.97
C GLU A 155 11.54 -0.89 12.22
N PHE A 156 12.64 -0.22 12.47
CA PHE A 156 13.48 -0.49 13.64
C PHE A 156 12.78 -0.14 14.95
N ARG A 157 12.01 0.93 14.99
CA ARG A 157 11.19 1.30 16.14
C ARG A 157 10.06 0.30 16.37
N GLY A 158 9.33 -0.08 15.33
CA GLY A 158 8.15 -0.94 15.44
C GLY A 158 6.98 -0.28 16.19
N VAL A 159 5.95 -1.07 16.50
CA VAL A 159 4.76 -0.64 17.24
C VAL A 159 4.45 -1.62 18.37
N ARG A 160 4.05 -1.11 19.53
CA ARG A 160 3.70 -1.92 20.70
C ARG A 160 2.26 -2.42 20.60
N ILE A 161 2.01 -3.62 21.10
CA ILE A 161 0.66 -4.19 21.22
C ILE A 161 0.36 -4.71 22.64
N ASP A 162 -0.92 -4.72 22.97
CA ASP A 162 -1.47 -5.33 24.19
C ASP A 162 -1.74 -6.82 23.93
N THR A 163 -0.75 -7.66 24.22
CA THR A 163 -0.87 -9.10 24.04
C THR A 163 -1.93 -9.75 24.94
N PRO A 164 -2.13 -9.34 26.21
CA PRO A 164 -3.25 -9.77 27.03
C PRO A 164 -4.62 -9.45 26.41
N ALA A 165 -4.81 -8.25 25.89
CA ALA A 165 -6.07 -7.87 25.23
C ALA A 165 -6.33 -8.74 24.00
N LEU A 166 -5.31 -9.00 23.16
CA LEU A 166 -5.44 -9.91 22.01
C LEU A 166 -5.72 -11.35 22.43
N ALA A 167 -5.14 -11.85 23.52
CA ALA A 167 -5.45 -13.18 24.05
C ALA A 167 -6.91 -13.31 24.51
N ALA A 168 -7.45 -12.25 25.13
CA ALA A 168 -8.87 -12.19 25.49
C ALA A 168 -9.77 -12.21 24.24
N LEU A 169 -9.44 -11.41 23.21
CA LEU A 169 -10.15 -11.44 21.91
C LEU A 169 -10.04 -12.81 21.22
N SER A 170 -8.90 -13.49 21.32
CA SER A 170 -8.75 -14.83 20.77
C SER A 170 -9.74 -15.82 21.38
N THR A 171 -9.93 -15.75 22.70
CA THR A 171 -10.88 -16.59 23.43
C THR A 171 -12.32 -16.24 23.02
N GLU A 172 -12.67 -14.95 22.95
CA GLU A 172 -13.99 -14.48 22.52
C GLU A 172 -14.31 -14.96 21.09
N TYR A 173 -13.36 -14.77 20.16
CA TYR A 173 -13.56 -15.16 18.76
C TYR A 173 -13.64 -16.68 18.58
N ALA A 174 -12.90 -17.46 19.39
CA ALA A 174 -13.01 -18.91 19.38
C ALA A 174 -14.41 -19.38 19.83
N ALA A 175 -14.95 -18.78 20.88
CA ALA A 175 -16.31 -19.08 21.36
C ALA A 175 -17.37 -18.69 20.30
N ARG A 176 -17.21 -17.52 19.65
CA ARG A 176 -18.13 -17.09 18.59
C ARG A 176 -18.07 -18.03 17.37
N LEU A 177 -16.87 -18.46 16.95
CA LEU A 177 -16.70 -19.41 15.86
C LEU A 177 -17.38 -20.74 16.17
N ALA A 178 -17.20 -21.31 17.37
CA ALA A 178 -17.86 -22.55 17.78
C ALA A 178 -19.40 -22.42 17.74
N THR A 179 -19.95 -21.27 18.18
CA THR A 179 -21.39 -21.00 18.06
C THR A 179 -21.84 -20.97 16.60
N LEU A 180 -21.10 -20.24 15.74
CA LEU A 180 -21.40 -20.13 14.31
C LEU A 180 -21.30 -21.46 13.59
N GLU A 181 -20.32 -22.32 13.93
CA GLU A 181 -20.21 -23.68 13.40
C GLU A 181 -21.45 -24.53 13.72
N GLY A 182 -21.93 -24.47 14.95
CA GLY A 182 -23.19 -25.12 15.37
C GLY A 182 -24.40 -24.62 14.59
N GLU A 183 -24.54 -23.27 14.45
CA GLU A 183 -25.62 -22.66 13.68
C GLU A 183 -25.56 -23.06 12.18
N ILE A 184 -24.36 -23.05 11.60
CA ILE A 184 -24.13 -23.43 10.19
C ILE A 184 -24.50 -24.90 9.96
N HIS A 185 -24.07 -25.81 10.83
CA HIS A 185 -24.39 -27.24 10.74
C HIS A 185 -25.88 -27.52 10.93
N ALA A 186 -26.54 -26.81 11.85
CA ALA A 186 -27.98 -26.89 12.05
C ALA A 186 -28.76 -26.43 10.80
N LEU A 187 -28.36 -25.32 10.17
CA LEU A 187 -28.96 -24.80 8.95
C LEU A 187 -28.70 -25.70 7.71
N ALA A 188 -27.58 -26.40 7.70
CA ALA A 188 -27.24 -27.35 6.65
C ALA A 188 -27.90 -28.74 6.86
N GLY A 189 -28.46 -29.01 8.05
CA GLY A 189 -29.02 -30.29 8.42
C GLY A 189 -27.98 -31.41 8.67
N ARG A 190 -26.70 -31.13 8.59
CA ARG A 190 -25.59 -32.06 8.85
C ARG A 190 -24.28 -31.32 9.15
N SER A 191 -23.34 -32.06 9.72
CA SER A 191 -21.96 -31.61 9.87
C SER A 191 -21.19 -31.71 8.55
N PHE A 192 -20.33 -30.73 8.27
CA PHE A 192 -19.41 -30.70 7.13
C PHE A 192 -18.21 -29.79 7.42
N ALA A 193 -17.14 -29.91 6.65
CA ALA A 193 -15.98 -29.04 6.77
C ALA A 193 -16.26 -27.68 6.11
N ILE A 194 -16.58 -26.66 6.91
CA ILE A 194 -16.96 -25.31 6.46
C ILE A 194 -15.86 -24.67 5.60
N ALA A 195 -14.60 -24.95 5.90
CA ALA A 195 -13.44 -24.50 5.12
C ALA A 195 -13.24 -25.24 3.80
N SER A 196 -13.95 -26.36 3.55
CA SER A 196 -13.85 -27.12 2.31
C SER A 196 -14.74 -26.54 1.21
N PRO A 197 -14.19 -25.95 0.14
CA PRO A 197 -15.00 -25.41 -0.95
C PRO A 197 -15.90 -26.47 -1.61
N LEU A 198 -15.44 -27.72 -1.67
CA LEU A 198 -16.19 -28.82 -2.26
C LEU A 198 -17.44 -29.15 -1.46
N GLN A 199 -17.29 -29.36 -0.13
CA GLN A 199 -18.42 -29.67 0.73
C GLN A 199 -19.40 -28.51 0.85
N LEU A 200 -18.88 -27.28 0.92
CA LEU A 200 -19.70 -26.09 0.97
C LEU A 200 -20.54 -25.90 -0.30
N ARG A 201 -20.00 -26.23 -1.49
CA ARG A 201 -20.77 -26.21 -2.75
C ARG A 201 -21.90 -27.23 -2.72
N ALA A 202 -21.62 -28.47 -2.28
CA ALA A 202 -22.65 -29.50 -2.17
C ALA A 202 -23.79 -29.02 -1.26
N VAL A 203 -23.50 -28.48 -0.10
CA VAL A 203 -24.51 -27.94 0.82
C VAL A 203 -25.33 -26.81 0.18
N LEU A 204 -24.67 -25.81 -0.40
CA LEU A 204 -25.35 -24.62 -0.91
C LEU A 204 -26.18 -24.90 -2.17
N PHE A 205 -25.63 -25.63 -3.13
CA PHE A 205 -26.18 -25.73 -4.48
C PHE A 205 -26.89 -27.07 -4.73
N ASP A 206 -26.41 -28.18 -4.15
CA ASP A 206 -26.99 -29.51 -4.40
C ASP A 206 -28.05 -29.86 -3.34
N GLU A 207 -27.81 -29.55 -2.05
CA GLU A 207 -28.69 -29.93 -0.95
C GLU A 207 -29.75 -28.85 -0.65
N LEU A 208 -29.34 -27.57 -0.54
CA LEU A 208 -30.25 -26.44 -0.31
C LEU A 208 -30.85 -25.87 -1.61
N GLY A 209 -30.37 -26.30 -2.78
CA GLY A 209 -30.90 -25.89 -4.09
C GLY A 209 -30.78 -24.38 -4.38
N LEU A 210 -29.83 -23.68 -3.75
CA LEU A 210 -29.65 -22.26 -3.98
C LEU A 210 -29.15 -21.98 -5.40
N PRO A 211 -29.52 -20.85 -6.03
CA PRO A 211 -29.14 -20.56 -7.41
C PRO A 211 -27.62 -20.36 -7.56
N VAL A 212 -27.06 -20.90 -8.64
CA VAL A 212 -25.65 -20.70 -8.99
C VAL A 212 -25.49 -19.33 -9.65
N VAL A 213 -25.07 -18.34 -8.88
CA VAL A 213 -24.90 -16.93 -9.35
C VAL A 213 -23.63 -16.77 -10.19
N LYS A 214 -22.55 -17.47 -9.83
CA LYS A 214 -21.24 -17.33 -10.49
C LYS A 214 -20.53 -18.67 -10.56
N ARG A 215 -19.85 -18.94 -11.68
CA ARG A 215 -19.01 -20.13 -11.87
C ARG A 215 -17.54 -19.73 -11.99
N GLY A 216 -16.67 -20.41 -11.28
CA GLY A 216 -15.22 -20.34 -11.45
C GLY A 216 -14.70 -21.50 -12.31
N LYS A 217 -13.37 -21.60 -12.45
CA LYS A 217 -12.72 -22.67 -13.22
C LYS A 217 -13.03 -24.08 -12.68
N THR A 218 -13.28 -24.23 -11.39
CA THR A 218 -13.47 -25.52 -10.70
C THR A 218 -14.91 -25.78 -10.26
N GLY A 219 -15.90 -25.00 -10.75
CA GLY A 219 -17.32 -25.14 -10.42
C GLY A 219 -17.97 -23.88 -9.85
N PRO A 220 -19.18 -24.00 -9.22
CA PRO A 220 -19.86 -22.87 -8.61
C PRO A 220 -18.98 -22.13 -7.61
N SER A 221 -18.96 -20.79 -7.67
CA SER A 221 -18.19 -19.98 -6.72
C SER A 221 -18.93 -19.88 -5.39
N THR A 222 -18.17 -19.85 -4.31
CA THR A 222 -18.65 -19.57 -2.94
C THR A 222 -17.93 -18.35 -2.35
N ASP A 223 -17.44 -17.43 -3.20
CA ASP A 223 -16.80 -16.20 -2.73
C ASP A 223 -17.77 -15.31 -1.96
N ALA A 224 -17.23 -14.27 -1.29
CA ALA A 224 -18.04 -13.39 -0.45
C ALA A 224 -19.19 -12.74 -1.22
N GLU A 225 -18.93 -12.30 -2.45
CA GLU A 225 -19.91 -11.69 -3.33
C GLU A 225 -21.11 -12.62 -3.65
N VAL A 226 -20.82 -13.90 -3.90
CA VAL A 226 -21.86 -14.90 -4.13
C VAL A 226 -22.68 -15.15 -2.86
N LEU A 227 -22.00 -15.27 -1.71
CA LEU A 227 -22.70 -15.48 -0.42
C LEU A 227 -23.55 -14.27 -0.04
N GLU A 228 -23.12 -13.03 -0.33
CA GLU A 228 -23.91 -11.80 -0.12
C GLU A 228 -25.20 -11.81 -0.95
N GLN A 229 -25.11 -12.25 -2.21
CA GLN A 229 -26.30 -12.37 -3.10
C GLN A 229 -27.24 -13.48 -2.67
N LEU A 230 -26.74 -14.55 -2.05
CA LEU A 230 -27.54 -15.68 -1.55
C LEU A 230 -28.12 -15.43 -0.15
N ALA A 231 -27.57 -14.50 0.63
CA ALA A 231 -28.00 -14.21 1.99
C ALA A 231 -29.50 -13.83 2.13
N PRO A 232 -30.12 -13.10 1.20
CA PRO A 232 -31.56 -12.84 1.22
C PRO A 232 -32.43 -14.08 1.00
N LEU A 233 -31.89 -15.14 0.39
CA LEU A 233 -32.63 -16.34 0.02
C LEU A 233 -32.61 -17.43 1.11
N HIS A 234 -31.53 -17.47 1.91
CA HIS A 234 -31.35 -18.46 2.97
C HIS A 234 -30.41 -17.91 4.05
N PRO A 235 -30.62 -18.23 5.36
CA PRO A 235 -29.77 -17.71 6.44
C PRO A 235 -28.34 -18.25 6.46
N LEU A 236 -28.09 -19.43 5.88
CA LEU A 236 -26.76 -20.06 5.88
C LEU A 236 -25.66 -19.20 5.25
N PRO A 237 -25.82 -18.56 4.07
CA PRO A 237 -24.80 -17.69 3.48
C PRO A 237 -24.39 -16.54 4.38
N ALA A 238 -25.32 -15.91 5.11
CA ALA A 238 -25.00 -14.84 6.05
C ALA A 238 -24.13 -15.35 7.22
N LYS A 239 -24.44 -16.53 7.75
CA LYS A 239 -23.63 -17.17 8.81
C LYS A 239 -22.24 -17.57 8.32
N LEU A 240 -22.12 -18.02 7.07
CA LEU A 240 -20.83 -18.32 6.45
C LEU A 240 -19.97 -17.07 6.29
N LEU A 241 -20.55 -15.94 5.89
CA LEU A 241 -19.84 -14.65 5.81
C LEU A 241 -19.32 -14.22 7.18
N GLU A 242 -20.16 -14.33 8.20
CA GLU A 242 -19.79 -14.00 9.58
C GLU A 242 -18.66 -14.91 10.08
N HIS A 243 -18.80 -16.23 9.91
CA HIS A 243 -17.78 -17.21 10.28
C HIS A 243 -16.44 -16.92 9.59
N ARG A 244 -16.43 -16.68 8.28
CA ARG A 244 -15.21 -16.34 7.52
C ARG A 244 -14.56 -15.06 8.03
N ARG A 245 -15.35 -14.06 8.39
CA ARG A 245 -14.86 -12.81 8.95
C ARG A 245 -14.12 -13.05 10.27
N TYR A 246 -14.76 -13.73 11.24
CA TYR A 246 -14.13 -14.03 12.53
C TYR A 246 -12.91 -14.95 12.37
N ALA A 247 -12.99 -15.99 11.55
CA ALA A 247 -11.88 -16.90 11.29
C ALA A 247 -10.66 -16.16 10.71
N LYS A 248 -10.89 -15.26 9.73
CA LYS A 248 -9.82 -14.44 9.14
C LYS A 248 -9.22 -13.48 10.15
N LEU A 249 -10.03 -12.75 10.92
CA LEU A 249 -9.54 -11.81 11.91
C LEU A 249 -8.74 -12.50 13.01
N LYS A 250 -9.24 -13.64 13.48
CA LYS A 250 -8.56 -14.46 14.51
C LYS A 250 -7.20 -14.95 13.98
N SER A 251 -7.17 -15.62 12.87
CA SER A 251 -5.94 -16.23 12.35
C SER A 251 -4.91 -15.20 11.86
N THR A 252 -5.37 -14.10 11.23
CA THR A 252 -4.46 -13.13 10.59
C THR A 252 -3.90 -12.11 11.59
N TYR A 253 -4.69 -11.73 12.60
CA TYR A 253 -4.31 -10.66 13.51
C TYR A 253 -4.27 -11.11 14.96
N VAL A 254 -5.37 -11.64 15.49
CA VAL A 254 -5.53 -11.85 16.94
C VAL A 254 -4.54 -12.90 17.46
N ASP A 255 -4.36 -14.00 16.74
CA ASP A 255 -3.42 -15.07 17.11
C ASP A 255 -2.01 -14.81 16.58
N ALA A 256 -1.89 -14.21 15.39
CA ALA A 256 -0.60 -14.04 14.72
C ALA A 256 0.23 -12.90 15.31
N LEU A 257 -0.38 -11.74 15.62
CA LEU A 257 0.36 -10.57 16.08
C LEU A 257 1.13 -10.80 17.40
N PRO A 258 0.55 -11.46 18.44
CA PRO A 258 1.30 -11.74 19.67
C PRO A 258 2.57 -12.58 19.47
N ALA A 259 2.55 -13.51 18.50
CA ALA A 259 3.70 -14.36 18.17
C ALA A 259 4.84 -13.62 17.46
N LEU A 260 4.55 -12.42 16.91
CA LEU A 260 5.51 -11.58 16.18
C LEU A 260 6.13 -10.48 17.06
N VAL A 261 5.77 -10.42 18.33
CA VAL A 261 6.39 -9.47 19.27
C VAL A 261 7.84 -9.87 19.51
N ASP A 262 8.75 -8.97 19.17
CA ASP A 262 10.17 -9.15 19.48
C ASP A 262 10.39 -9.07 21.01
N PRO A 263 10.97 -10.11 21.64
CA PRO A 263 11.13 -10.14 23.08
C PRO A 263 12.12 -9.08 23.62
N GLY A 264 13.03 -8.59 22.79
CA GLY A 264 14.00 -7.56 23.18
C GLY A 264 13.41 -6.16 23.20
N THR A 265 12.48 -5.86 22.28
CA THR A 265 11.86 -4.55 22.15
C THR A 265 10.43 -4.48 22.73
N GLY A 266 9.76 -5.62 22.86
CA GLY A 266 8.33 -5.70 23.22
C GLY A 266 7.40 -5.14 22.14
N ARG A 267 7.88 -5.01 20.88
CA ARG A 267 7.17 -4.40 19.77
C ARG A 267 7.07 -5.36 18.58
N ILE A 268 6.15 -5.07 17.68
CA ILE A 268 6.06 -5.70 16.36
C ILE A 268 6.79 -4.82 15.35
N HIS A 269 7.60 -5.43 14.52
CA HIS A 269 8.35 -4.78 13.45
C HIS A 269 7.82 -5.25 12.10
N THR A 270 7.13 -4.36 11.38
CA THR A 270 6.70 -4.60 10.00
C THR A 270 7.77 -4.17 9.02
N SER A 271 7.73 -4.64 7.80
CA SER A 271 8.54 -4.13 6.68
C SER A 271 7.70 -3.23 5.79
N PHE A 272 8.15 -2.01 5.50
CA PHE A 272 7.54 -1.09 4.55
C PHE A 272 8.21 -1.21 3.18
N ASN A 273 7.46 -1.63 2.17
CA ASN A 273 8.00 -1.85 0.82
C ASN A 273 7.72 -0.64 -0.07
N GLN A 274 8.77 -0.03 -0.64
CA GLN A 274 8.68 1.11 -1.55
C GLN A 274 8.47 0.68 -3.01
N THR A 275 8.79 -0.57 -3.36
CA THR A 275 8.96 -1.05 -4.74
C THR A 275 7.88 -2.00 -5.23
N VAL A 276 6.98 -2.46 -4.35
CA VAL A 276 6.00 -3.51 -4.66
C VAL A 276 4.83 -3.00 -5.49
N THR A 277 4.40 -1.76 -5.28
CA THR A 277 3.21 -1.23 -5.96
C THR A 277 3.59 -0.41 -7.19
N ALA A 278 2.91 -0.66 -8.31
CA ALA A 278 3.15 0.07 -9.56
C ALA A 278 2.77 1.56 -9.50
N THR A 279 1.99 1.98 -8.50
CA THR A 279 1.59 3.37 -8.29
C THR A 279 2.54 4.15 -7.37
N GLY A 280 3.55 3.50 -6.78
CA GLY A 280 4.45 4.09 -5.80
C GLY A 280 3.90 4.15 -4.37
N ARG A 281 2.69 3.65 -4.10
CA ARG A 281 2.19 3.50 -2.72
C ARG A 281 3.08 2.56 -1.93
N LEU A 282 3.29 2.84 -0.65
CA LEU A 282 3.92 1.91 0.27
C LEU A 282 3.01 0.71 0.51
N SER A 283 3.60 -0.45 0.69
CA SER A 283 2.91 -1.62 1.23
C SER A 283 3.63 -2.11 2.49
N SER A 284 2.91 -2.79 3.36
CA SER A 284 3.48 -3.36 4.57
C SER A 284 3.38 -4.89 4.53
N SER A 285 4.42 -5.58 5.02
CA SER A 285 4.47 -7.04 5.08
C SER A 285 5.19 -7.50 6.36
N ASP A 286 4.93 -8.72 6.75
CA ASP A 286 5.59 -9.45 7.82
C ASP A 286 5.60 -8.76 9.21
N PRO A 287 4.41 -8.32 9.73
CA PRO A 287 3.04 -8.51 9.26
C PRO A 287 2.51 -7.33 8.44
N ASN A 288 1.45 -7.56 7.63
CA ASN A 288 0.76 -6.45 6.96
C ASN A 288 -0.15 -5.72 7.95
N LEU A 289 0.29 -4.56 8.42
CA LEU A 289 -0.45 -3.71 9.37
C LEU A 289 -1.40 -2.71 8.68
N GLN A 290 -1.29 -2.52 7.36
CA GLN A 290 -2.16 -1.60 6.62
C GLN A 290 -3.56 -2.17 6.36
N ASN A 291 -3.75 -3.49 6.46
CA ASN A 291 -5.00 -4.17 6.15
C ASN A 291 -5.88 -4.48 7.38
N ILE A 292 -5.56 -3.94 8.56
CA ILE A 292 -6.39 -4.10 9.75
C ILE A 292 -7.71 -3.34 9.54
N PRO A 293 -8.90 -4.00 9.64
CA PRO A 293 -10.17 -3.37 9.35
C PRO A 293 -10.45 -2.18 10.27
N ILE A 294 -10.98 -1.09 9.69
CA ILE A 294 -11.32 0.13 10.45
C ILE A 294 -12.82 0.20 10.73
N ARG A 295 -13.65 -0.30 9.81
CA ARG A 295 -15.08 -0.04 9.76
C ARG A 295 -15.91 -0.95 10.68
N THR A 296 -15.41 -2.16 10.94
CA THR A 296 -16.14 -3.15 11.77
C THR A 296 -15.83 -2.98 13.26
N ALA A 297 -16.74 -3.42 14.13
CA ALA A 297 -16.53 -3.39 15.57
C ALA A 297 -15.32 -4.23 15.98
N GLU A 298 -15.19 -5.41 15.40
CA GLU A 298 -14.08 -6.34 15.64
C GLU A 298 -12.73 -5.75 15.20
N GLY A 299 -12.70 -5.08 14.06
CA GLY A 299 -11.50 -4.39 13.59
C GLY A 299 -11.08 -3.26 14.51
N ARG A 300 -12.05 -2.51 15.09
CA ARG A 300 -11.76 -1.49 16.11
C ARG A 300 -11.21 -2.09 17.40
N GLN A 301 -11.70 -3.26 17.83
CA GLN A 301 -11.16 -3.99 18.98
C GLN A 301 -9.70 -4.38 18.76
N ILE A 302 -9.36 -4.90 17.57
CA ILE A 302 -7.97 -5.24 17.22
C ILE A 302 -7.09 -3.98 17.21
N ARG A 303 -7.58 -2.88 16.65
CA ARG A 303 -6.84 -1.60 16.65
C ARG A 303 -6.64 -1.02 18.04
N ALA A 304 -7.59 -1.21 18.95
CA ALA A 304 -7.46 -0.77 20.34
C ALA A 304 -6.34 -1.50 21.11
N ALA A 305 -5.90 -2.66 20.61
CA ALA A 305 -4.76 -3.37 21.18
C ALA A 305 -3.39 -2.78 20.75
N PHE A 306 -3.34 -1.84 19.80
CA PHE A 306 -2.13 -1.10 19.49
C PHE A 306 -1.90 -0.01 20.54
N LEU A 307 -0.71 0.04 21.09
CA LEU A 307 -0.34 0.95 22.18
C LEU A 307 0.84 1.84 21.78
N PRO A 308 0.89 3.10 22.26
CA PRO A 308 2.11 3.89 22.18
C PRO A 308 3.26 3.23 22.94
N GLY A 309 4.49 3.51 22.54
CA GLY A 309 5.67 2.81 23.01
C GLY A 309 5.97 2.89 24.51
N GLU A 310 5.68 4.03 25.14
CA GLU A 310 5.93 4.22 26.57
C GLU A 310 4.62 4.48 27.35
N PRO A 311 4.57 4.12 28.64
CA PRO A 311 3.41 4.41 29.47
C PRO A 311 3.09 5.92 29.48
N GLY A 312 1.82 6.24 29.26
CA GLY A 312 1.34 7.62 29.21
C GLY A 312 1.51 8.33 27.87
N TRP A 313 2.28 7.78 26.94
CA TRP A 313 2.37 8.33 25.58
C TRP A 313 1.00 8.25 24.86
N ARG A 314 0.88 9.02 23.80
CA ARG A 314 -0.32 9.11 22.96
C ARG A 314 0.02 8.79 21.52
N PHE A 315 -0.96 8.26 20.79
CA PHE A 315 -0.93 8.29 19.35
C PHE A 315 -1.42 9.64 18.84
N VAL A 316 -0.72 10.16 17.83
CA VAL A 316 -1.17 11.27 16.99
C VAL A 316 -1.38 10.69 15.60
N ALA A 317 -2.62 10.75 15.11
CA ALA A 317 -3.00 10.27 13.79
C ALA A 317 -3.44 11.45 12.93
N ALA A 318 -2.93 11.51 11.70
CA ALA A 318 -3.29 12.51 10.72
C ALA A 318 -3.56 11.86 9.36
N ASP A 319 -4.76 12.07 8.83
CA ASP A 319 -5.25 11.48 7.57
C ASP A 319 -5.59 12.57 6.57
N TYR A 320 -5.21 12.36 5.30
CA TYR A 320 -5.61 13.24 4.22
C TYR A 320 -7.08 13.07 3.87
N SER A 321 -7.87 14.09 4.08
CA SER A 321 -9.28 14.09 3.70
C SER A 321 -9.44 14.13 2.19
N GLN A 322 -9.89 13.01 1.59
CA GLN A 322 -10.26 12.90 0.16
C GLN A 322 -9.12 13.32 -0.80
N ILE A 323 -7.89 12.94 -0.49
CA ILE A 323 -6.69 13.39 -1.22
C ILE A 323 -6.80 13.15 -2.73
N GLU A 324 -7.29 12.00 -3.16
CA GLU A 324 -7.40 11.66 -4.58
C GLU A 324 -8.37 12.58 -5.32
N LEU A 325 -9.49 12.98 -4.69
CA LEU A 325 -10.42 13.94 -5.29
C LEU A 325 -9.86 15.37 -5.32
N ARG A 326 -9.04 15.74 -4.33
CA ARG A 326 -8.31 17.03 -4.32
C ARG A 326 -7.25 17.07 -5.42
N ILE A 327 -6.54 15.96 -5.62
CA ILE A 327 -5.59 15.80 -6.73
C ILE A 327 -6.32 15.88 -8.08
N LEU A 328 -7.44 15.19 -8.22
CA LEU A 328 -8.26 15.29 -9.43
C LEU A 328 -8.71 16.74 -9.70
N ALA A 329 -9.20 17.44 -8.68
CA ALA A 329 -9.59 18.84 -8.79
C ALA A 329 -8.42 19.75 -9.20
N HIS A 330 -7.23 19.49 -8.66
CA HIS A 330 -6.01 20.24 -8.98
C HIS A 330 -5.56 19.97 -10.43
N LEU A 331 -5.39 18.72 -10.80
CA LEU A 331 -4.87 18.32 -12.11
C LEU A 331 -5.84 18.60 -13.27
N SER A 332 -7.14 18.46 -13.03
CA SER A 332 -8.17 18.77 -14.02
C SER A 332 -8.45 20.26 -14.19
N GLY A 333 -8.06 21.07 -13.19
CA GLY A 333 -8.41 22.49 -13.15
C GLY A 333 -9.92 22.75 -13.05
N ASP A 334 -10.75 21.72 -12.76
CA ASP A 334 -12.21 21.83 -12.70
C ASP A 334 -12.63 22.89 -11.69
N ALA A 335 -13.31 23.93 -12.17
CA ALA A 335 -13.66 25.09 -11.39
C ALA A 335 -14.65 24.76 -10.26
N ALA A 336 -15.61 23.86 -10.51
CA ALA A 336 -16.62 23.48 -9.54
C ALA A 336 -16.02 22.65 -8.40
N MET A 337 -15.14 21.69 -8.73
CA MET A 337 -14.41 20.91 -7.71
C MET A 337 -13.48 21.79 -6.89
N ARG A 338 -12.69 22.67 -7.54
CA ARG A 338 -11.75 23.57 -6.86
C ARG A 338 -12.47 24.53 -5.93
N SER A 339 -13.59 25.13 -6.38
CA SER A 339 -14.41 26.02 -5.57
C SER A 339 -14.96 25.30 -4.33
N ALA A 340 -15.49 24.10 -4.49
CA ALA A 340 -16.02 23.30 -3.39
C ALA A 340 -14.94 23.02 -2.33
N PHE A 341 -13.75 22.60 -2.74
CA PHE A 341 -12.65 22.37 -1.81
C PHE A 341 -12.12 23.64 -1.15
N ALA A 342 -12.05 24.75 -1.89
CA ALA A 342 -11.63 26.04 -1.33
C ALA A 342 -12.62 26.58 -0.29
N ALA A 343 -13.92 26.34 -0.50
CA ALA A 343 -14.97 26.69 0.45
C ALA A 343 -15.10 25.71 1.63
N GLY A 344 -14.33 24.63 1.66
CA GLY A 344 -14.44 23.58 2.69
C GLY A 344 -15.74 22.77 2.61
N GLU A 345 -16.43 22.77 1.46
CA GLU A 345 -17.67 22.04 1.25
C GLU A 345 -17.44 20.51 1.25
N ASP A 346 -18.47 19.77 1.62
CA ASP A 346 -18.48 18.33 1.43
C ASP A 346 -18.63 17.99 -0.05
N ILE A 347 -17.54 17.56 -0.69
CA ILE A 347 -17.50 17.24 -2.12
C ILE A 347 -18.51 16.15 -2.50
N HIS A 348 -18.85 15.21 -1.60
CA HIS A 348 -19.84 14.19 -1.89
C HIS A 348 -21.28 14.76 -1.86
N ALA A 349 -21.54 15.70 -0.94
CA ALA A 349 -22.82 16.43 -0.93
C ALA A 349 -22.93 17.35 -2.15
N ARG A 350 -21.85 18.04 -2.53
CA ARG A 350 -21.80 18.87 -3.74
C ARG A 350 -22.06 18.04 -5.00
N THR A 351 -21.42 16.88 -5.13
CA THR A 351 -21.66 15.95 -6.23
C THR A 351 -23.11 15.47 -6.26
N ALA A 352 -23.68 15.10 -5.10
CA ALA A 352 -25.08 14.68 -5.00
C ALA A 352 -26.05 15.75 -5.48
N ALA A 353 -25.86 17.00 -5.01
CA ALA A 353 -26.67 18.14 -5.43
C ALA A 353 -26.63 18.34 -6.95
N ALA A 354 -25.43 18.33 -7.53
CA ALA A 354 -25.20 18.53 -8.95
C ALA A 354 -25.80 17.40 -9.82
N VAL A 355 -25.59 16.13 -9.43
CA VAL A 355 -26.03 14.97 -10.20
C VAL A 355 -27.53 14.71 -10.05
N CYS A 356 -28.09 14.91 -8.85
CA CYS A 356 -29.53 14.72 -8.60
C CYS A 356 -30.38 15.96 -8.95
N GLY A 357 -29.76 17.10 -9.29
CA GLY A 357 -30.48 18.33 -9.64
C GLY A 357 -31.22 18.94 -8.45
N VAL A 358 -30.72 18.78 -7.20
CA VAL A 358 -31.35 19.31 -5.99
C VAL A 358 -30.50 20.40 -5.34
N ALA A 359 -31.12 21.23 -4.49
CA ALA A 359 -30.34 22.18 -3.70
C ALA A 359 -29.47 21.46 -2.65
N ALA A 360 -28.33 22.05 -2.28
CA ALA A 360 -27.40 21.45 -1.33
C ALA A 360 -28.05 21.09 0.03
N ALA A 361 -29.04 21.89 0.45
CA ALA A 361 -29.79 21.66 1.69
C ALA A 361 -30.74 20.43 1.62
N ASP A 362 -31.12 20.02 0.40
CA ASP A 362 -32.05 18.91 0.17
C ASP A 362 -31.33 17.56 -0.08
N VAL A 363 -30.00 17.55 0.00
CA VAL A 363 -29.22 16.34 -0.19
C VAL A 363 -29.43 15.37 0.97
N THR A 364 -30.06 14.26 0.69
CA THR A 364 -30.29 13.21 1.68
C THR A 364 -29.01 12.40 1.98
N PRO A 365 -28.93 11.70 3.13
CA PRO A 365 -27.82 10.77 3.41
C PRO A 365 -27.68 9.65 2.36
N ALA A 366 -28.77 9.23 1.73
CA ALA A 366 -28.77 8.25 0.64
C ALA A 366 -28.11 8.82 -0.63
N MET A 367 -28.50 10.01 -1.07
CA MET A 367 -27.89 10.71 -2.20
C MET A 367 -26.39 10.95 -1.97
N ARG A 368 -26.00 11.37 -0.76
CA ARG A 368 -24.60 11.56 -0.41
C ARG A 368 -23.79 10.25 -0.46
N ARG A 369 -24.35 9.12 0.00
CA ARG A 369 -23.70 7.79 -0.11
C ARG A 369 -23.55 7.38 -1.57
N LEU A 370 -24.57 7.59 -2.38
CA LEU A 370 -24.54 7.35 -3.83
C LEU A 370 -23.44 8.18 -4.49
N ALA A 371 -23.43 9.49 -4.28
CA ALA A 371 -22.40 10.39 -4.82
C ALA A 371 -20.99 10.01 -4.36
N LYS A 372 -20.82 9.54 -3.12
CA LYS A 372 -19.54 9.00 -2.65
C LYS A 372 -19.09 7.80 -3.48
N ALA A 373 -19.97 6.86 -3.75
CA ALA A 373 -19.66 5.70 -4.59
C ALA A 373 -19.36 6.11 -6.04
N VAL A 374 -20.10 7.09 -6.58
CA VAL A 374 -19.87 7.64 -7.92
C VAL A 374 -18.51 8.34 -8.00
N ASN A 375 -18.18 9.22 -7.04
CA ASN A 375 -16.90 9.93 -7.00
C ASN A 375 -15.70 8.97 -7.05
N PHE A 376 -15.70 7.94 -6.20
CA PHE A 376 -14.63 6.94 -6.20
C PHE A 376 -14.73 5.99 -7.41
N GLY A 377 -15.94 5.58 -7.77
CA GLY A 377 -16.17 4.72 -8.93
C GLY A 377 -15.63 5.32 -10.23
N ILE A 378 -15.89 6.60 -10.47
CA ILE A 378 -15.41 7.32 -11.66
C ILE A 378 -13.88 7.46 -11.61
N LEU A 379 -13.33 7.84 -10.46
CA LEU A 379 -11.90 7.96 -10.28
C LEU A 379 -11.16 6.66 -10.63
N TYR A 380 -11.75 5.51 -10.26
CA TYR A 380 -11.22 4.18 -10.58
C TYR A 380 -11.69 3.62 -11.93
N GLY A 381 -12.36 4.44 -12.74
CA GLY A 381 -12.83 4.05 -14.07
C GLY A 381 -13.91 2.97 -14.06
N GLN A 382 -14.72 2.93 -13.01
CA GLN A 382 -15.83 1.97 -12.89
C GLN A 382 -16.86 2.20 -14.00
N SER A 383 -17.27 1.12 -14.67
CA SER A 383 -18.31 1.17 -15.67
C SER A 383 -19.70 1.32 -15.04
N ALA A 384 -20.71 1.74 -15.85
CA ALA A 384 -22.10 1.77 -15.41
C ALA A 384 -22.57 0.41 -14.87
N PHE A 385 -22.14 -0.69 -15.47
CA PHE A 385 -22.41 -2.04 -14.97
C PHE A 385 -21.82 -2.26 -13.56
N GLY A 386 -20.54 -1.89 -13.36
CA GLY A 386 -19.89 -2.03 -12.05
C GLY A 386 -20.53 -1.15 -10.98
N LEU A 387 -20.90 0.08 -11.34
CA LEU A 387 -21.57 1.02 -10.43
C LEU A 387 -22.99 0.52 -10.07
N ALA A 388 -23.76 0.08 -11.05
CA ALA A 388 -25.09 -0.51 -10.85
C ALA A 388 -25.06 -1.68 -9.87
N LYS A 389 -24.10 -2.59 -10.07
CA LYS A 389 -23.90 -3.73 -9.19
C LYS A 389 -23.50 -3.32 -7.76
N ALA A 390 -22.61 -2.35 -7.62
CA ALA A 390 -22.15 -1.87 -6.31
C ALA A 390 -23.25 -1.16 -5.50
N LEU A 391 -24.21 -0.56 -6.18
CA LEU A 391 -25.28 0.24 -5.58
C LEU A 391 -26.62 -0.49 -5.52
N GLY A 392 -26.77 -1.62 -6.22
CA GLY A 392 -28.05 -2.33 -6.34
C GLY A 392 -29.11 -1.57 -7.14
N ILE A 393 -28.70 -0.75 -8.13
CA ILE A 393 -29.58 0.07 -8.98
C ILE A 393 -29.57 -0.43 -10.44
N PRO A 394 -30.55 -0.05 -11.28
CA PRO A 394 -30.53 -0.35 -12.70
C PRO A 394 -29.29 0.22 -13.41
N GLN A 395 -28.76 -0.50 -14.41
CA GLN A 395 -27.58 -0.05 -15.16
C GLN A 395 -27.82 1.27 -15.91
N ALA A 396 -29.05 1.52 -16.37
CA ALA A 396 -29.43 2.78 -17.04
C ALA A 396 -29.29 3.96 -16.06
N GLU A 397 -29.78 3.83 -14.84
CA GLU A 397 -29.64 4.84 -13.78
C GLU A 397 -28.18 5.10 -13.42
N ALA A 398 -27.37 4.05 -13.30
CA ALA A 398 -25.93 4.19 -13.08
C ALA A 398 -25.23 4.93 -14.23
N ALA A 399 -25.67 4.71 -15.48
CA ALA A 399 -25.14 5.43 -16.65
C ALA A 399 -25.52 6.91 -16.63
N GLU A 400 -26.76 7.24 -16.22
CA GLU A 400 -27.22 8.62 -16.03
C GLU A 400 -26.41 9.33 -14.94
N PHE A 401 -26.14 8.68 -13.81
CA PHE A 401 -25.27 9.23 -12.76
C PHE A 401 -23.85 9.54 -13.25
N ILE A 402 -23.24 8.64 -14.04
CA ILE A 402 -21.92 8.88 -14.64
C ILE A 402 -21.97 10.05 -15.61
N ALA A 403 -23.00 10.13 -16.47
CA ALA A 403 -23.18 11.22 -17.42
C ALA A 403 -23.38 12.56 -16.69
N GLY A 404 -24.25 12.61 -15.69
CA GLY A 404 -24.47 13.79 -14.85
C GLY A 404 -23.21 14.25 -14.11
N TYR A 405 -22.39 13.30 -13.62
CA TYR A 405 -21.10 13.62 -13.01
C TYR A 405 -20.17 14.35 -14.00
N PHE A 406 -19.96 13.81 -15.19
CA PHE A 406 -19.09 14.42 -16.19
C PHE A 406 -19.67 15.71 -16.79
N GLN A 407 -20.99 15.90 -16.74
CA GLN A 407 -21.62 17.17 -17.08
C GLN A 407 -21.33 18.22 -15.98
N ALA A 408 -21.44 17.84 -14.71
CA ALA A 408 -21.17 18.73 -13.58
C ALA A 408 -19.68 19.06 -13.42
N PHE A 409 -18.80 18.11 -13.75
CA PHE A 409 -17.35 18.22 -13.63
C PHE A 409 -16.67 17.96 -14.99
N ALA A 410 -16.94 18.86 -15.95
CA ALA A 410 -16.43 18.71 -17.32
C ALA A 410 -14.89 18.75 -17.39
N GLY A 411 -14.23 19.48 -16.48
CA GLY A 411 -12.79 19.50 -16.35
C GLY A 411 -12.21 18.14 -16.01
N ALA A 412 -12.87 17.36 -15.15
CA ALA A 412 -12.45 16.00 -14.82
C ALA A 412 -12.53 15.06 -16.05
N ALA A 413 -13.57 15.16 -16.87
CA ALA A 413 -13.69 14.39 -18.11
C ALA A 413 -12.57 14.75 -19.11
N ALA A 414 -12.31 16.05 -19.32
CA ALA A 414 -11.27 16.52 -20.21
C ALA A 414 -9.87 16.07 -19.75
N PHE A 415 -9.61 16.10 -18.45
CA PHE A 415 -8.36 15.60 -17.85
C PHE A 415 -8.15 14.10 -18.10
N MET A 416 -9.20 13.28 -17.93
CA MET A 416 -9.08 11.85 -18.19
C MET A 416 -8.77 11.56 -19.67
N ASP A 417 -9.47 12.24 -20.59
CA ASP A 417 -9.19 12.13 -22.02
C ASP A 417 -7.74 12.55 -22.35
N ASP A 418 -7.24 13.65 -21.78
CA ASP A 418 -5.89 14.15 -22.00
C ASP A 418 -4.81 13.19 -21.44
N VAL A 419 -5.02 12.63 -20.24
CA VAL A 419 -4.13 11.60 -19.67
C VAL A 419 -4.03 10.39 -20.61
N LEU A 420 -5.17 9.93 -21.13
CA LEU A 420 -5.21 8.77 -22.01
C LEU A 420 -4.60 9.06 -23.40
N ASP A 421 -4.81 10.25 -23.95
CA ASP A 421 -4.22 10.66 -25.22
C ASP A 421 -2.69 10.78 -25.11
N ARG A 422 -2.20 11.37 -24.00
CA ARG A 422 -0.75 11.41 -23.70
C ARG A 422 -0.20 10.01 -23.49
N CYS A 423 -0.85 9.17 -22.69
CA CYS A 423 -0.42 7.79 -22.47
C CYS A 423 -0.31 6.99 -23.76
N ARG A 424 -1.25 7.17 -24.68
CA ARG A 424 -1.24 6.49 -25.97
C ARG A 424 -0.07 6.95 -26.86
N ARG A 425 0.26 8.26 -26.85
CA ARG A 425 1.35 8.84 -27.62
C ARG A 425 2.72 8.46 -27.05
N ASP A 426 2.86 8.58 -25.73
CA ASP A 426 4.16 8.51 -25.04
C ASP A 426 4.45 7.11 -24.46
N GLY A 427 3.45 6.21 -24.45
CA GLY A 427 3.55 4.84 -23.91
C GLY A 427 3.56 4.75 -22.38
N HIS A 428 3.43 5.87 -21.69
CA HIS A 428 3.46 5.93 -20.22
C HIS A 428 2.59 7.08 -19.67
N VAL A 429 2.38 7.04 -18.37
CA VAL A 429 1.80 8.14 -17.58
C VAL A 429 2.79 8.60 -16.52
N THR A 430 2.61 9.85 -16.04
CA THR A 430 3.41 10.45 -14.98
C THR A 430 2.55 11.02 -13.87
N THR A 431 3.02 10.92 -12.63
CA THR A 431 2.42 11.60 -11.47
C THR A 431 2.82 13.08 -11.41
N MET A 432 2.33 13.82 -10.42
CA MET A 432 2.70 15.23 -10.17
C MET A 432 4.19 15.42 -9.92
N LEU A 433 4.89 14.44 -9.33
CA LEU A 433 6.33 14.50 -9.08
C LEU A 433 7.15 13.75 -10.15
N GLY A 434 6.53 13.41 -11.29
CA GLY A 434 7.25 12.79 -12.41
C GLY A 434 7.44 11.28 -12.30
N ARG A 435 6.88 10.59 -11.27
CA ARG A 435 6.91 9.12 -11.21
C ARG A 435 6.26 8.56 -12.47
N ARG A 436 6.94 7.64 -13.14
CA ARG A 436 6.54 7.12 -14.45
C ARG A 436 6.03 5.68 -14.34
N ARG A 437 5.00 5.37 -15.10
CA ARG A 437 4.53 3.99 -15.32
C ARG A 437 4.23 3.76 -16.79
N THR A 438 4.87 2.76 -17.39
CA THR A 438 4.60 2.32 -18.76
C THR A 438 3.27 1.58 -18.80
N ILE A 439 2.40 1.96 -19.76
CA ILE A 439 1.08 1.34 -19.97
C ILE A 439 0.83 1.21 -21.46
N ALA A 440 0.63 -0.02 -21.92
CA ALA A 440 0.26 -0.32 -23.29
C ALA A 440 -1.24 -0.59 -23.44
N GLY A 441 -1.77 -0.49 -24.66
CA GLY A 441 -3.15 -0.89 -24.97
C GLY A 441 -4.22 0.16 -24.72
N VAL A 442 -3.84 1.44 -24.57
CA VAL A 442 -4.78 2.57 -24.52
C VAL A 442 -5.38 2.81 -25.92
N ARG A 443 -6.71 2.82 -26.00
CA ARG A 443 -7.44 2.96 -27.27
C ARG A 443 -7.49 4.41 -27.76
N ASP A 444 -7.88 4.59 -29.03
CA ASP A 444 -8.24 5.90 -29.61
C ASP A 444 -9.41 6.52 -28.85
N ARG A 445 -9.47 7.86 -28.85
CA ARG A 445 -10.48 8.64 -28.14
C ARG A 445 -11.90 8.26 -28.55
N ASP A 446 -12.14 8.08 -29.84
CA ASP A 446 -13.48 7.73 -30.39
C ASP A 446 -13.97 6.37 -29.90
N ARG A 447 -13.05 5.44 -29.62
CA ARG A 447 -13.34 4.09 -29.11
C ARG A 447 -13.58 4.03 -27.60
N ARG A 448 -13.31 5.12 -26.87
CA ARG A 448 -13.51 5.17 -25.42
C ARG A 448 -14.92 5.56 -25.01
N ARG A 449 -15.77 5.93 -25.97
CA ARG A 449 -17.15 6.35 -25.71
C ARG A 449 -18.13 5.31 -26.20
N SER A 450 -19.21 5.12 -25.42
CA SER A 450 -20.36 4.32 -25.85
C SER A 450 -21.14 5.04 -26.95
N ALA A 451 -22.10 4.34 -27.59
CA ALA A 451 -23.02 4.95 -28.54
C ALA A 451 -23.82 6.14 -27.95
N THR A 452 -23.96 6.18 -26.61
CA THR A 452 -24.61 7.28 -25.87
C THR A 452 -23.62 8.36 -25.41
N GLY A 453 -22.35 8.32 -25.84
CA GLY A 453 -21.32 9.30 -25.49
C GLY A 453 -20.67 9.11 -24.10
N VAL A 454 -21.11 8.14 -23.32
CA VAL A 454 -20.57 7.86 -21.98
C VAL A 454 -19.17 7.26 -22.10
N LEU A 455 -18.23 7.79 -21.30
CA LEU A 455 -16.85 7.29 -21.22
C LEU A 455 -16.82 5.85 -20.68
N THR A 456 -16.20 4.95 -21.43
CA THR A 456 -16.01 3.54 -21.03
C THR A 456 -14.54 3.19 -21.09
N LEU A 457 -13.95 2.83 -19.96
CA LEU A 457 -12.53 2.55 -19.83
C LEU A 457 -12.24 1.05 -19.79
N THR A 458 -11.24 0.61 -20.57
CA THR A 458 -10.62 -0.72 -20.46
C THR A 458 -9.73 -0.79 -19.24
N LEU A 459 -9.20 -1.98 -18.93
CA LEU A 459 -8.29 -2.14 -17.80
C LEU A 459 -7.03 -1.25 -17.93
N PRO A 460 -6.29 -1.23 -19.06
CA PRO A 460 -5.14 -0.33 -19.22
C PRO A 460 -5.50 1.16 -19.06
N GLU A 461 -6.64 1.58 -19.58
CA GLU A 461 -7.09 2.97 -19.47
C GLU A 461 -7.42 3.36 -18.02
N ARG A 462 -8.04 2.46 -17.27
CA ARG A 462 -8.26 2.63 -15.83
C ARG A 462 -6.94 2.70 -15.06
N GLU A 463 -5.99 1.82 -15.39
CA GLU A 463 -4.66 1.83 -14.79
C GLU A 463 -3.92 3.14 -15.07
N ALA A 464 -4.06 3.71 -16.27
CA ALA A 464 -3.45 4.97 -16.63
C ALA A 464 -3.96 6.12 -15.75
N VAL A 465 -5.27 6.33 -15.69
CA VAL A 465 -5.88 7.40 -14.88
C VAL A 465 -5.59 7.19 -13.40
N ASN A 466 -5.77 5.96 -12.90
CA ASN A 466 -5.48 5.62 -11.50
C ASN A 466 -4.02 5.89 -11.12
N THR A 467 -3.07 5.54 -12.00
CA THR A 467 -1.65 5.77 -11.72
C THR A 467 -1.35 7.25 -11.54
N VAL A 468 -1.92 8.13 -12.36
CA VAL A 468 -1.71 9.58 -12.21
C VAL A 468 -2.24 10.07 -10.87
N VAL A 469 -3.46 9.69 -10.48
CA VAL A 469 -4.10 10.22 -9.26
C VAL A 469 -3.56 9.54 -8.00
N GLN A 470 -3.59 8.20 -7.94
CA GLN A 470 -3.10 7.46 -6.77
C GLN A 470 -1.59 7.58 -6.58
N GLY A 471 -0.83 7.61 -7.69
CA GLY A 471 0.61 7.80 -7.62
C GLY A 471 0.98 9.20 -7.11
N SER A 472 0.24 10.24 -7.52
CA SER A 472 0.42 11.59 -6.98
C SER A 472 0.08 11.67 -5.49
N ALA A 473 -0.95 10.94 -5.02
CA ALA A 473 -1.25 10.82 -3.60
C ALA A 473 -0.11 10.13 -2.84
N ALA A 474 0.44 9.06 -3.41
CA ALA A 474 1.59 8.36 -2.82
C ALA A 474 2.83 9.25 -2.75
N ASP A 475 3.09 10.05 -3.77
CA ASP A 475 4.20 10.99 -3.77
C ASP A 475 4.02 12.09 -2.71
N LEU A 476 2.81 12.64 -2.55
CA LEU A 476 2.52 13.66 -1.54
C LEU A 476 2.68 13.13 -0.11
N ILE A 477 2.18 11.92 0.19
CA ILE A 477 2.34 11.37 1.55
C ILE A 477 3.81 11.04 1.85
N LYS A 478 4.60 10.61 0.87
CA LYS A 478 6.04 10.40 1.02
C LYS A 478 6.77 11.71 1.34
N LEU A 479 6.44 12.80 0.64
CA LEU A 479 6.96 14.13 0.96
C LEU A 479 6.56 14.58 2.37
N ALA A 480 5.31 14.36 2.78
CA ALA A 480 4.84 14.65 4.12
C ALA A 480 5.63 13.86 5.17
N MET A 481 5.87 12.57 4.95
CA MET A 481 6.70 11.74 5.84
C MET A 481 8.11 12.30 6.01
N LEU A 482 8.76 12.71 4.91
CA LEU A 482 10.09 13.30 4.93
C LEU A 482 10.11 14.61 5.73
N ARG A 483 9.16 15.51 5.47
CA ARG A 483 9.04 16.80 6.14
C ARG A 483 8.74 16.64 7.62
N VAL A 484 7.76 15.79 7.96
CA VAL A 484 7.42 15.50 9.37
C VAL A 484 8.62 14.93 10.10
N ALA A 485 9.32 13.92 9.55
CA ALA A 485 10.50 13.34 10.16
C ALA A 485 11.64 14.35 10.36
N ALA A 486 11.89 15.22 9.39
CA ALA A 486 12.88 16.29 9.49
C ALA A 486 12.51 17.30 10.59
N ARG A 487 11.27 17.80 10.58
CA ARG A 487 10.79 18.79 11.55
C ARG A 487 10.78 18.28 12.99
N LEU A 488 10.38 17.02 13.21
CA LEU A 488 10.44 16.39 14.54
C LEU A 488 11.87 16.35 15.07
N ARG A 489 12.82 15.97 14.22
CA ARG A 489 14.25 15.91 14.56
C ARG A 489 14.82 17.30 14.85
N ASP A 490 14.55 18.27 13.97
CA ASP A 490 15.07 19.64 14.08
C ASP A 490 14.52 20.37 15.33
N ALA A 491 13.28 20.05 15.72
CA ALA A 491 12.66 20.56 16.94
C ALA A 491 13.10 19.79 18.22
N GLY A 492 13.85 18.70 18.07
CA GLY A 492 14.31 17.88 19.20
C GLY A 492 13.18 17.08 19.87
N HIS A 493 12.08 16.82 19.16
CA HIS A 493 10.97 16.01 19.70
C HIS A 493 11.35 14.55 19.85
N ARG A 494 10.81 13.91 20.90
CA ARG A 494 10.88 12.46 21.11
C ARG A 494 9.79 11.72 20.32
N ALA A 495 8.74 12.44 19.89
CA ALA A 495 7.70 11.92 19.04
C ALA A 495 8.28 11.35 17.74
N ALA A 496 7.68 10.28 17.23
CA ALA A 496 8.18 9.60 16.03
C ALA A 496 7.07 8.96 15.21
N LEU A 497 7.28 8.90 13.89
CA LEU A 497 6.46 8.10 12.99
C LEU A 497 6.60 6.61 13.34
N VAL A 498 5.48 5.90 13.38
CA VAL A 498 5.44 4.44 13.64
C VAL A 498 4.75 3.67 12.54
N LEU A 499 3.68 4.20 11.95
CA LEU A 499 2.97 3.55 10.83
C LEU A 499 2.54 4.60 9.78
N GLN A 500 2.49 4.14 8.54
CA GLN A 500 1.78 4.79 7.45
C GLN A 500 0.72 3.82 6.94
N ILE A 501 -0.56 4.22 6.93
CA ILE A 501 -1.70 3.39 6.58
C ILE A 501 -2.54 4.13 5.54
N HIS A 502 -2.49 3.70 4.28
CA HIS A 502 -3.15 4.38 3.14
C HIS A 502 -2.72 5.84 3.02
N ASP A 503 -3.57 6.78 3.43
CA ASP A 503 -3.34 8.22 3.38
C ASP A 503 -3.15 8.82 4.80
N GLU A 504 -2.94 7.96 5.81
CA GLU A 504 -2.79 8.29 7.24
C GLU A 504 -1.34 8.11 7.69
N LEU A 505 -0.85 9.06 8.50
CA LEU A 505 0.37 8.95 9.28
C LEU A 505 0.02 8.73 10.76
N LEU A 506 0.63 7.73 11.38
CA LEU A 506 0.50 7.45 12.80
C LEU A 506 1.83 7.69 13.49
N LEU A 507 1.81 8.54 14.51
CA LEU A 507 2.95 8.87 15.37
C LEU A 507 2.67 8.46 16.80
N GLU A 508 3.72 8.13 17.55
CA GLU A 508 3.68 8.06 19.01
C GLU A 508 4.35 9.31 19.58
N SER A 509 3.81 9.87 20.66
CA SER A 509 4.29 11.13 21.25
C SER A 509 4.19 11.15 22.76
N PRO A 510 5.20 11.72 23.46
CA PRO A 510 5.05 12.07 24.87
C PRO A 510 3.88 13.03 25.08
N PRO A 511 3.15 12.97 26.22
CA PRO A 511 2.01 13.85 26.46
C PRO A 511 2.33 15.35 26.35
N ALA A 512 3.52 15.76 26.77
CA ALA A 512 3.95 17.14 26.72
C ALA A 512 4.18 17.70 25.30
N GLU A 513 4.43 16.83 24.33
CA GLU A 513 4.71 17.20 22.94
C GLU A 513 3.47 17.11 22.03
N VAL A 514 2.38 16.48 22.45
CA VAL A 514 1.22 16.16 21.60
C VAL A 514 0.70 17.38 20.84
N ALA A 515 0.46 18.49 21.53
CA ALA A 515 -0.09 19.69 20.89
C ALA A 515 0.86 20.31 19.84
N ASP A 516 2.17 20.24 20.09
CA ASP A 516 3.18 20.74 19.15
C ASP A 516 3.30 19.81 17.94
N VAL A 517 3.29 18.49 18.18
CA VAL A 517 3.33 17.46 17.14
C VAL A 517 2.09 17.54 16.25
N GLU A 518 0.89 17.72 16.81
CA GLU A 518 -0.34 17.90 16.04
C GLU A 518 -0.26 19.13 15.11
N ARG A 519 0.24 20.27 15.63
CA ARG A 519 0.43 21.46 14.80
C ARG A 519 1.45 21.25 13.70
N LEU A 520 2.59 20.64 14.04
CA LEU A 520 3.66 20.33 13.09
C LEU A 520 3.17 19.42 11.98
N VAL A 521 2.57 18.28 12.33
CA VAL A 521 2.08 17.30 11.35
C VAL A 521 1.00 17.92 10.46
N THR A 522 0.07 18.68 11.06
CA THR A 522 -0.96 19.38 10.29
C THR A 522 -0.37 20.39 9.31
N ALA A 523 0.69 21.09 9.68
CA ALA A 523 1.36 22.05 8.81
C ALA A 523 2.08 21.38 7.63
N GLU A 524 2.78 20.26 7.89
CA GLU A 524 3.57 19.56 6.87
C GLU A 524 2.72 18.66 5.94
N MET A 525 1.52 18.31 6.34
CA MET A 525 0.54 17.59 5.52
C MET A 525 -0.39 18.53 4.71
N ARG A 526 -0.24 19.85 4.80
CA ARG A 526 -0.98 20.83 3.99
C ARG A 526 -0.19 21.21 2.74
#